data_aabef2bfe13c8c5987f8c318f3c47e8f
#
_entry.id   aabef2bfe13c8c5987f8c318f3c47e8f
#
_cell.length_a   1.000
_cell.length_b   1.000
_cell.length_c   1.000
_cell.angle_alpha   90.00
_cell.angle_beta   90.00
_cell.angle_gamma   90.00
#
_symmetry.space_group_name_H-M   'P 1'
#
loop_
_entity.id
_entity.type
_entity.pdbx_description
1 polymer ?
#
loop_
_entity_poly.entity_id
_entity_poly.type
_entity_poly.pdbx_seq_one_letter_code
_entity_poly.pdbx_strand_id
1 'polypeptide(L)'
;MKSEFEASPVVDAAPWIDLRRYDQSWFERGKPGWFILWWWFVQAIAFPLSLHNSHGFRCWLLRLFGAKIGKGVMIRPTARFTYPWKIAIGDYSWIGDDAILYSLDRITIGSQCVISQKCYLCTGSHDFHDVAFNLIATPIVI
;
A
#
# COMPACT_ATOMS: atom_id res chain seq x y z
N MET A 1 -6.21 -5.37 -46.25
CA MET A 1 -6.56 -6.62 -45.56
C MET A 1 -6.80 -6.25 -44.09
N LYS A 2 -8.07 -6.00 -43.72
CA LYS A 2 -8.46 -5.72 -42.34
C LYS A 2 -8.58 -7.09 -41.65
N SER A 3 -7.72 -7.39 -40.69
CA SER A 3 -7.91 -8.50 -39.79
C SER A 3 -9.06 -8.12 -38.84
N GLU A 4 -10.24 -8.64 -39.09
CA GLU A 4 -11.31 -8.65 -38.12
C GLU A 4 -10.82 -9.47 -36.94
N PHE A 5 -10.59 -8.80 -35.80
CA PHE A 5 -10.39 -9.46 -34.53
C PHE A 5 -11.77 -9.98 -34.13
N GLU A 6 -12.10 -11.19 -34.50
CA GLU A 6 -13.27 -11.90 -33.96
C GLU A 6 -13.03 -12.07 -32.47
N ALA A 7 -13.74 -11.27 -31.67
CA ALA A 7 -13.80 -11.49 -30.23
C ALA A 7 -14.36 -12.91 -30.03
N SER A 8 -13.56 -13.78 -29.43
CA SER A 8 -14.05 -15.08 -28.97
C SER A 8 -15.33 -14.88 -28.17
N PRO A 9 -16.36 -15.69 -28.36
CA PRO A 9 -17.58 -15.57 -27.57
C PRO A 9 -17.17 -15.64 -26.09
N VAL A 10 -17.51 -14.58 -25.31
CA VAL A 10 -17.39 -14.61 -23.87
C VAL A 10 -18.20 -15.82 -23.41
N VAL A 11 -17.53 -16.86 -22.97
CA VAL A 11 -18.19 -18.07 -22.50
C VAL A 11 -18.96 -17.64 -21.25
N ASP A 12 -20.28 -17.56 -21.38
CA ASP A 12 -21.23 -17.35 -20.30
C ASP A 12 -21.32 -18.61 -19.40
N ALA A 13 -20.17 -19.05 -18.91
CA ALA A 13 -20.14 -19.95 -17.79
C ALA A 13 -20.61 -19.13 -16.58
N ALA A 14 -21.53 -19.69 -15.80
CA ALA A 14 -21.96 -19.06 -14.54
C ALA A 14 -20.72 -18.56 -13.79
N PRO A 15 -20.60 -17.25 -13.53
CA PRO A 15 -19.34 -16.72 -13.07
C PRO A 15 -18.98 -17.34 -11.72
N TRP A 16 -17.80 -17.93 -11.63
CA TRP A 16 -17.20 -18.34 -10.37
C TRP A 16 -17.27 -17.21 -9.35
N ILE A 17 -17.07 -16.00 -9.84
CA ILE A 17 -17.00 -14.76 -9.11
C ILE A 17 -18.00 -13.79 -9.73
N ASP A 18 -18.88 -13.24 -8.93
CA ASP A 18 -19.81 -12.16 -9.30
C ASP A 18 -19.42 -10.87 -8.59
N LEU A 19 -18.60 -10.05 -9.24
CA LEU A 19 -18.11 -8.78 -8.69
C LEU A 19 -19.23 -7.77 -8.40
N ARG A 20 -20.44 -7.95 -8.91
CA ARG A 20 -21.61 -7.12 -8.58
C ARG A 20 -22.03 -7.30 -7.11
N ARG A 21 -21.63 -8.42 -6.50
CA ARG A 21 -21.88 -8.76 -5.10
C ARG A 21 -20.74 -8.32 -4.17
N TYR A 22 -19.65 -7.75 -4.74
CA TYR A 22 -18.52 -7.28 -3.97
C TYR A 22 -18.94 -6.25 -2.94
N ASP A 23 -18.61 -6.47 -1.67
CA ASP A 23 -18.85 -5.56 -0.57
C ASP A 23 -17.59 -5.36 0.25
N GLN A 24 -17.23 -4.12 0.48
CA GLN A 24 -16.14 -3.72 1.39
C GLN A 24 -16.61 -2.73 2.46
N SER A 25 -17.91 -2.71 2.76
CA SER A 25 -18.50 -1.80 3.76
C SER A 25 -17.91 -2.01 5.16
N TRP A 26 -17.46 -3.23 5.45
CA TRP A 26 -16.78 -3.61 6.69
C TRP A 26 -15.35 -3.04 6.82
N PHE A 27 -14.75 -2.60 5.70
CA PHE A 27 -13.34 -2.20 5.69
C PHE A 27 -13.15 -0.81 6.28
N GLU A 28 -12.51 -0.76 7.44
CA GLU A 28 -12.17 0.49 8.11
C GLU A 28 -10.78 0.99 7.71
N ARG A 29 -10.74 2.16 7.11
CA ARG A 29 -9.50 2.84 6.74
C ARG A 29 -8.77 3.44 7.94
N GLY A 30 -9.44 3.58 9.09
CA GLY A 30 -8.91 4.12 10.35
C GLY A 30 -8.79 5.65 10.40
N LYS A 31 -9.05 6.34 9.30
CA LYS A 31 -9.08 7.81 9.21
C LYS A 31 -10.15 8.27 8.24
N PRO A 32 -10.71 9.48 8.44
CA PRO A 32 -11.73 10.03 7.53
C PRO A 32 -11.14 10.29 6.13
N GLY A 33 -11.99 10.23 5.11
CA GLY A 33 -11.58 10.31 3.70
C GLY A 33 -10.78 11.57 3.36
N TRP A 34 -11.15 12.74 3.91
CA TRP A 34 -10.40 13.98 3.67
C TRP A 34 -8.95 13.91 4.17
N PHE A 35 -8.70 13.24 5.32
CA PHE A 35 -7.36 13.04 5.86
C PHE A 35 -6.52 12.11 4.98
N ILE A 36 -7.15 11.07 4.42
CA ILE A 36 -6.51 10.15 3.49
C ILE A 36 -6.10 10.86 2.21
N LEU A 37 -7.01 11.66 1.62
CA LEU A 37 -6.71 12.46 0.43
C LEU A 37 -5.60 13.47 0.70
N TRP A 38 -5.61 14.11 1.88
CA TRP A 38 -4.57 15.04 2.30
C TRP A 38 -3.21 14.34 2.40
N TRP A 39 -3.15 13.14 3.00
CA TRP A 39 -1.94 12.35 3.04
C TRP A 39 -1.41 12.02 1.64
N TRP A 40 -2.26 11.53 0.75
CA TRP A 40 -1.84 11.18 -0.60
C TRP A 40 -1.32 12.39 -1.38
N PHE A 41 -1.97 13.53 -1.25
CA PHE A 41 -1.51 14.79 -1.84
C PHE A 41 -0.14 15.21 -1.29
N VAL A 42 0.01 15.20 0.05
CA VAL A 42 1.28 15.56 0.69
C VAL A 42 2.39 14.61 0.28
N GLN A 43 2.16 13.30 0.30
CA GLN A 43 3.15 12.31 -0.14
C GLN A 43 3.55 12.51 -1.60
N ALA A 44 2.59 12.73 -2.49
CA ALA A 44 2.85 12.89 -3.93
C ALA A 44 3.74 14.10 -4.25
N ILE A 45 3.74 15.12 -3.41
CA ILE A 45 4.53 16.34 -3.59
C ILE A 45 5.80 16.32 -2.74
N ALA A 46 5.66 16.09 -1.44
CA ALA A 46 6.77 16.27 -0.50
C ALA A 46 7.87 15.20 -0.64
N PHE A 47 7.52 13.98 -0.96
CA PHE A 47 8.50 12.90 -1.10
C PHE A 47 9.39 13.08 -2.33
N PRO A 48 8.87 13.24 -3.57
CA PRO A 48 9.70 13.41 -4.76
C PRO A 48 10.52 14.71 -4.75
N LEU A 49 9.98 15.79 -4.17
CA LEU A 49 10.67 17.08 -4.07
C LEU A 49 11.72 17.12 -2.95
N SER A 50 11.70 16.16 -2.02
CA SER A 50 12.71 16.09 -0.96
C SER A 50 14.06 15.67 -1.52
N LEU A 51 15.14 16.29 -1.01
CA LEU A 51 16.50 15.89 -1.38
C LEU A 51 16.71 14.40 -1.06
N HIS A 52 17.51 13.74 -1.90
CA HIS A 52 17.80 12.31 -1.78
C HIS A 52 18.14 11.87 -0.35
N ASN A 53 19.00 12.62 0.33
CA ASN A 53 19.46 12.31 1.69
C ASN A 53 18.54 12.83 2.80
N SER A 54 17.40 13.42 2.48
CA SER A 54 16.45 13.96 3.47
C SER A 54 15.60 12.86 4.14
N HIS A 55 16.23 11.76 4.55
CA HIS A 55 15.54 10.65 5.22
C HIS A 55 14.80 11.10 6.49
N GLY A 56 15.44 11.96 7.28
CA GLY A 56 14.86 12.50 8.52
C GLY A 56 13.55 13.26 8.27
N PHE A 57 13.48 14.07 7.21
CA PHE A 57 12.26 14.77 6.82
C PHE A 57 11.13 13.80 6.47
N ARG A 58 11.39 12.77 5.65
CA ARG A 58 10.38 11.77 5.27
C ARG A 58 9.91 10.95 6.48
N CYS A 59 10.82 10.58 7.38
CA CYS A 59 10.48 9.92 8.64
C CYS A 59 9.61 10.82 9.55
N TRP A 60 9.96 12.10 9.66
CA TRP A 60 9.18 13.07 10.41
C TRP A 60 7.77 13.21 9.83
N LEU A 61 7.68 13.36 8.51
CA LEU A 61 6.39 13.47 7.83
C LEU A 61 5.51 12.24 8.06
N LEU A 62 6.07 11.03 7.94
CA LEU A 62 5.33 9.79 8.22
C LEU A 62 4.84 9.73 9.66
N ARG A 63 5.67 10.15 10.65
CA ARG A 63 5.25 10.21 12.06
C ARG A 63 4.11 11.21 12.26
N LEU A 64 4.14 12.36 11.60
CA LEU A 64 3.07 13.36 11.64
C LEU A 64 1.74 12.76 11.16
N PHE A 65 1.77 11.88 10.17
CA PHE A 65 0.60 11.15 9.68
C PHE A 65 0.34 9.81 10.40
N GLY A 66 0.97 9.59 11.55
CA GLY A 66 0.63 8.51 12.48
C GLY A 66 1.44 7.22 12.33
N ALA A 67 2.47 7.17 11.48
CA ALA A 67 3.38 6.02 11.43
C ALA A 67 4.28 5.98 12.67
N LYS A 68 4.62 4.76 13.08
CA LYS A 68 5.61 4.51 14.13
C LYS A 68 6.96 4.23 13.46
N ILE A 69 7.85 5.21 13.47
CA ILE A 69 9.16 5.10 12.80
C ILE A 69 10.27 5.20 13.84
N GLY A 70 11.15 4.22 13.86
CA GLY A 70 12.31 4.14 14.74
C GLY A 70 13.41 5.17 14.44
N LYS A 71 14.55 5.03 15.12
CA LYS A 71 15.73 5.89 14.95
C LYS A 71 16.53 5.43 13.72
N GLY A 72 17.18 6.36 13.03
CA GLY A 72 18.11 6.03 11.94
C GLY A 72 17.47 5.34 10.74
N VAL A 73 16.15 5.37 10.60
CA VAL A 73 15.45 4.78 9.45
C VAL A 73 15.74 5.58 8.20
N MET A 74 16.08 4.89 7.12
CA MET A 74 16.31 5.50 5.80
C MET A 74 15.14 5.18 4.87
N ILE A 75 14.49 6.21 4.36
CA ILE A 75 13.37 6.09 3.42
C ILE A 75 13.73 6.83 2.14
N ARG A 76 13.63 6.14 1.02
CA ARG A 76 13.93 6.70 -0.29
C ARG A 76 12.80 7.63 -0.77
N PRO A 77 13.09 8.65 -1.62
CA PRO A 77 12.09 9.64 -2.03
C PRO A 77 10.94 9.08 -2.87
N THR A 78 11.14 7.95 -3.53
CA THR A 78 10.13 7.32 -4.38
C THR A 78 9.31 6.23 -3.66
N ALA A 79 9.64 5.92 -2.39
CA ALA A 79 8.87 4.98 -1.58
C ALA A 79 7.44 5.49 -1.34
N ARG A 80 6.47 4.58 -1.33
CA ARG A 80 5.05 4.90 -1.19
C ARG A 80 4.40 4.17 -0.03
N PHE A 81 3.52 4.88 0.69
CA PHE A 81 2.84 4.40 1.89
C PHE A 81 1.36 4.69 1.76
N THR A 82 0.50 3.66 1.78
CA THR A 82 -0.95 3.85 1.59
C THR A 82 -1.59 4.50 2.82
N TYR A 83 -1.42 3.89 4.00
CA TYR A 83 -1.94 4.40 5.27
C TYR A 83 -0.84 4.41 6.33
N PRO A 84 -0.14 5.54 6.54
CA PRO A 84 0.97 5.63 7.50
C PRO A 84 0.61 5.20 8.92
N TRP A 85 -0.60 5.50 9.37
CA TRP A 85 -1.09 5.13 10.71
C TRP A 85 -1.21 3.62 10.95
N LYS A 86 -1.09 2.80 9.90
CA LYS A 86 -1.05 1.34 9.97
C LYS A 86 0.37 0.77 9.83
N ILE A 87 1.42 1.62 9.85
CA ILE A 87 2.80 1.22 9.59
C ILE A 87 3.67 1.44 10.82
N ALA A 88 4.48 0.43 11.14
CA ALA A 88 5.55 0.51 12.12
C ALA A 88 6.87 0.04 11.49
N ILE A 89 7.94 0.82 11.66
CA ILE A 89 9.28 0.49 11.16
C ILE A 89 10.27 0.65 12.31
N GLY A 90 11.02 -0.40 12.62
CA GLY A 90 12.02 -0.44 13.68
C GLY A 90 13.29 0.33 13.33
N ASP A 91 14.19 0.41 14.30
CA ASP A 91 15.41 1.21 14.22
C ASP A 91 16.34 0.75 13.10
N TYR A 92 16.99 1.71 12.43
CA TYR A 92 18.03 1.49 11.41
C TYR A 92 17.58 0.65 10.21
N SER A 93 16.28 0.58 9.94
CA SER A 93 15.73 -0.12 8.79
C SER A 93 15.68 0.78 7.55
N TRP A 94 15.75 0.18 6.39
CA TRP A 94 15.83 0.87 5.10
C TRP A 94 14.63 0.53 4.23
N ILE A 95 14.06 1.55 3.59
CA ILE A 95 13.00 1.41 2.60
C ILE A 95 13.53 1.94 1.26
N GLY A 96 13.67 1.04 0.31
CA GLY A 96 14.26 1.27 -1.00
C GLY A 96 13.42 2.11 -1.96
N ASP A 97 14.03 2.48 -3.07
CA ASP A 97 13.34 3.23 -4.13
C ASP A 97 12.18 2.43 -4.71
N ASP A 98 11.07 3.11 -4.99
CA ASP A 98 9.84 2.52 -5.54
C ASP A 98 9.24 1.38 -4.70
N ALA A 99 9.69 1.19 -3.47
CA ALA A 99 9.04 0.26 -2.56
C ALA A 99 7.65 0.77 -2.19
N ILE A 100 6.66 -0.11 -2.22
CA ILE A 100 5.27 0.21 -1.90
C ILE A 100 4.83 -0.58 -0.67
N LEU A 101 4.41 0.14 0.37
CA LEU A 101 3.79 -0.43 1.55
C LEU A 101 2.27 -0.21 1.44
N TYR A 102 1.59 -1.18 0.82
CA TYR A 102 0.13 -1.16 0.63
C TYR A 102 -0.55 -1.67 1.90
N SER A 103 -0.69 -0.77 2.87
CA SER A 103 -1.08 -1.04 4.25
C SER A 103 -2.59 -0.95 4.47
N LEU A 104 -3.38 -1.80 3.82
CA LEU A 104 -4.81 -1.94 4.15
C LEU A 104 -4.98 -2.48 5.57
N ASP A 105 -4.10 -3.39 6.00
CA ASP A 105 -3.91 -3.78 7.39
C ASP A 105 -2.50 -3.39 7.85
N ARG A 106 -2.14 -3.72 9.07
CA ARG A 106 -0.88 -3.33 9.70
C ARG A 106 0.32 -3.96 8.99
N ILE A 107 1.34 -3.13 8.73
CA ILE A 107 2.68 -3.57 8.34
C ILE A 107 3.64 -3.22 9.47
N THR A 108 4.31 -4.23 10.02
CA THR A 108 5.34 -4.06 11.05
C THR A 108 6.66 -4.58 10.51
N ILE A 109 7.63 -3.68 10.39
CA ILE A 109 9.00 -4.00 9.99
C ILE A 109 9.88 -3.85 11.22
N GLY A 110 10.65 -4.88 11.54
CA GLY A 110 11.58 -4.89 12.68
C GLY A 110 12.74 -3.91 12.50
N SER A 111 13.68 -3.98 13.43
CA SER A 111 14.90 -3.18 13.35
C SER A 111 15.94 -3.85 12.45
N GLN A 112 16.77 -3.03 11.79
CA GLN A 112 17.86 -3.47 10.90
C GLN A 112 17.38 -4.32 9.71
N CYS A 113 16.15 -4.11 9.27
CA CYS A 113 15.56 -4.73 8.10
C CYS A 113 15.80 -3.88 6.84
N VAL A 114 15.94 -4.53 5.71
CA VAL A 114 16.05 -3.86 4.41
C VAL A 114 14.88 -4.29 3.52
N ILE A 115 14.00 -3.34 3.21
CA ILE A 115 13.01 -3.51 2.15
C ILE A 115 13.62 -2.94 0.87
N SER A 116 13.98 -3.84 -0.02
CA SER A 116 14.70 -3.50 -1.24
C SER A 116 13.85 -2.66 -2.19
N GLN A 117 14.50 -2.10 -3.21
CA GLN A 117 13.84 -1.31 -4.24
C GLN A 117 12.77 -2.14 -4.98
N LYS A 118 11.67 -1.48 -5.34
CA LYS A 118 10.53 -2.07 -6.06
C LYS A 118 9.83 -3.22 -5.31
N CYS A 119 10.10 -3.37 -4.03
CA CYS A 119 9.36 -4.30 -3.19
C CYS A 119 7.91 -3.85 -3.05
N TYR A 120 6.97 -4.79 -3.13
CA TYR A 120 5.55 -4.52 -2.91
C TYR A 120 5.05 -5.34 -1.72
N LEU A 121 4.85 -4.68 -0.58
CA LEU A 121 4.26 -5.29 0.61
C LEU A 121 2.77 -5.02 0.59
N CYS A 122 1.97 -6.05 0.31
CA CYS A 122 0.54 -5.94 0.15
C CYS A 122 -0.19 -6.71 1.26
N THR A 123 -0.87 -5.99 2.14
CA THR A 123 -1.72 -6.59 3.18
C THR A 123 -3.13 -6.88 2.70
N GLY A 124 -3.51 -6.45 1.50
CA GLY A 124 -4.82 -6.67 0.91
C GLY A 124 -4.81 -7.84 -0.06
N SER A 125 -5.85 -8.66 -0.01
CA SER A 125 -6.13 -9.73 -0.94
C SER A 125 -7.65 -9.87 -1.11
N HIS A 126 -8.08 -10.86 -1.87
CA HIS A 126 -9.50 -11.18 -2.04
C HIS A 126 -9.73 -12.67 -1.77
N ASP A 127 -10.90 -12.96 -1.22
CA ASP A 127 -11.33 -14.34 -1.04
C ASP A 127 -11.82 -14.91 -2.39
N PHE A 128 -10.96 -15.73 -3.02
CA PHE A 128 -11.29 -16.36 -4.30
C PHE A 128 -12.19 -17.62 -4.15
N HIS A 129 -12.49 -18.03 -2.92
CA HIS A 129 -13.49 -19.05 -2.63
C HIS A 129 -14.88 -18.45 -2.42
N ASP A 130 -14.98 -17.13 -2.18
CA ASP A 130 -16.24 -16.42 -2.09
C ASP A 130 -16.67 -15.90 -3.46
N VAL A 131 -17.91 -16.23 -3.85
CA VAL A 131 -18.51 -15.75 -5.11
C VAL A 131 -18.49 -14.21 -5.18
N ALA A 132 -18.60 -13.51 -4.07
CA ALA A 132 -18.54 -12.05 -4.01
C ALA A 132 -17.11 -11.50 -4.10
N PHE A 133 -16.07 -12.36 -4.06
CA PHE A 133 -14.66 -11.96 -4.14
C PHE A 133 -14.29 -10.87 -3.12
N ASN A 134 -14.80 -11.00 -1.91
CA ASN A 134 -14.67 -9.97 -0.89
C ASN A 134 -13.22 -9.70 -0.51
N LEU A 135 -12.95 -8.46 -0.10
CA LEU A 135 -11.64 -8.03 0.36
C LEU A 135 -11.24 -8.79 1.64
N ILE A 136 -10.01 -9.27 1.67
CA ILE A 136 -9.34 -9.77 2.88
C ILE A 136 -8.17 -8.83 3.17
N ALA A 137 -7.99 -8.47 4.42
CA ALA A 137 -6.82 -7.72 4.87
C ALA A 137 -6.17 -8.44 6.05
N THR A 138 -4.87 -8.76 5.91
CA THR A 138 -4.08 -9.48 6.92
C THR A 138 -2.78 -8.75 7.19
N PRO A 139 -2.32 -8.67 8.46
CA PRO A 139 -1.11 -7.95 8.78
C PRO A 139 0.14 -8.65 8.24
N ILE A 140 1.19 -7.87 7.97
CA ILE A 140 2.53 -8.35 7.61
C ILE A 140 3.49 -7.99 8.74
N VAL A 141 4.32 -8.96 9.14
CA VAL A 141 5.40 -8.77 10.11
C VAL A 141 6.71 -9.28 9.50
N ILE A 142 7.75 -8.44 9.52
CA ILE A 142 9.09 -8.72 8.98
C ILE A 142 10.11 -8.45 10.06
#